data_941d705bd3bb1cf2d8fe9e27bb5c4ace
#
_entry.id   941d705bd3bb1cf2d8fe9e27bb5c4ace
#
_cell.length_a   1.000
_cell.length_b   1.000
_cell.length_c   1.000
_cell.angle_alpha   90.00
_cell.angle_beta   90.00
_cell.angle_gamma   90.00
#
_symmetry.space_group_name_H-M   'P 1'
#
loop_
_entity.id
_entity.type
_entity.pdbx_description
1 polymer ?
#
loop_
_entity_poly.entity_id
_entity_poly.type
_entity_poly.pdbx_seq_one_letter_code
_entity_poly.pdbx_strand_id
1 'polypeptide(L)' 'MELNEAFASQSLACIKDLEIDINKVNLDGGAIALGHPLGATGARITGKAAQLLKRENKKFALATQCIGLGMGIATIIEAV' A
#
# COMPACT_ATOMS: atom_id res chain seq x y z
N MET A 1 -1.31 5.75 -2.17
CA MET A 1 -1.69 4.48 -1.49
C MET A 1 -0.53 3.51 -1.58
N GLU A 2 -0.23 2.83 -0.49
CA GLU A 2 0.68 1.69 -0.45
C GLU A 2 -0.13 0.41 -0.28
N LEU A 3 -0.17 -0.42 -1.30
CA LEU A 3 -0.88 -1.70 -1.35
C LEU A 3 0.14 -2.82 -1.44
N ASN A 4 0.14 -3.75 -0.48
CA ASN A 4 1.04 -4.89 -0.59
C ASN A 4 0.64 -5.77 -1.78
N GLU A 5 1.61 -6.01 -2.65
CA GLU A 5 1.45 -6.81 -3.86
C GLU A 5 1.74 -8.29 -3.53
N ALA A 6 0.82 -8.95 -2.82
CA ALA A 6 0.95 -10.38 -2.58
C ALA A 6 0.86 -11.16 -3.91
N PHE A 7 -0.03 -10.72 -4.79
CA PHE A 7 -0.19 -11.19 -6.16
C PHE A 7 -0.60 -10.01 -7.05
N ALA A 8 -0.10 -9.96 -8.28
CA ALA A 8 -0.50 -8.93 -9.24
C ALA A 8 -2.02 -8.94 -9.48
N SER A 9 -2.61 -10.12 -9.61
CA SER A 9 -4.06 -10.28 -9.81
C SER A 9 -4.88 -9.72 -8.63
N GLN A 10 -4.45 -9.98 -7.40
CA GLN A 10 -5.11 -9.46 -6.21
C GLN A 10 -4.99 -7.92 -6.15
N SER A 11 -3.83 -7.37 -6.43
CA SER A 11 -3.61 -5.92 -6.42
C SER A 11 -4.48 -5.23 -7.48
N LEU A 12 -4.53 -5.76 -8.68
CA LEU A 12 -5.37 -5.23 -9.75
C LEU A 12 -6.87 -5.33 -9.41
N ALA A 13 -7.31 -6.42 -8.78
CA ALA A 13 -8.68 -6.57 -8.32
C ALA A 13 -9.05 -5.48 -7.29
N CYS A 14 -8.19 -5.26 -6.28
CA CYS A 14 -8.40 -4.23 -5.27
C CYS A 14 -8.48 -2.83 -5.90
N ILE A 15 -7.55 -2.51 -6.80
CA ILE A 15 -7.51 -1.21 -7.50
C ILE A 15 -8.81 -1.00 -8.28
N LYS A 16 -9.27 -2.04 -8.98
CA LYS A 16 -10.50 -1.99 -9.78
C LYS A 16 -11.73 -1.82 -8.89
N ASP A 17 -11.88 -2.64 -7.86
CA ASP A 17 -13.05 -2.60 -6.97
C ASP A 17 -13.17 -1.29 -6.21
N LEU A 18 -12.04 -0.69 -5.82
CA LEU A 18 -12.00 0.58 -5.11
C LEU A 18 -11.99 1.79 -6.06
N GLU A 19 -12.01 1.56 -7.36
CA GLU A 19 -11.97 2.62 -8.38
C GLU A 19 -10.80 3.59 -8.18
N ILE A 20 -9.63 3.06 -7.81
CA ILE A 20 -8.42 3.86 -7.53
C ILE A 20 -7.63 4.06 -8.82
N ASP A 21 -7.13 5.27 -9.02
CA ASP A 21 -6.15 5.56 -10.06
C ASP A 21 -4.84 4.80 -9.77
N ILE A 22 -4.48 3.88 -10.65
CA ILE A 22 -3.27 3.07 -10.52
C ILE A 22 -1.99 3.92 -10.40
N ASN A 23 -1.98 5.13 -10.96
CA ASN A 23 -0.85 6.06 -10.86
C ASN A 23 -0.67 6.62 -9.44
N LYS A 24 -1.59 6.35 -8.52
CA LYS A 24 -1.51 6.75 -7.10
C LYS A 24 -1.15 5.58 -6.19
N VAL A 25 -0.85 4.42 -6.76
CA VAL A 25 -0.54 3.20 -6.00
C VAL A 25 0.92 2.85 -6.14
N ASN A 26 1.60 2.59 -5.01
CA ASN A 26 2.98 2.12 -4.96
C ASN A 26 3.92 2.95 -5.84
N LEU A 27 3.97 4.24 -5.61
CA LEU A 27 4.70 5.22 -6.46
C LEU A 27 6.18 4.87 -6.66
N ASP A 28 6.80 4.25 -5.68
CA ASP A 28 8.22 3.86 -5.71
C ASP A 28 8.40 2.33 -5.88
N GLY A 29 7.38 1.65 -6.39
CA GLY A 29 7.37 0.19 -6.52
C GLY A 29 6.79 -0.51 -5.29
N GLY A 30 6.29 -1.71 -5.47
CA GLY A 30 5.71 -2.57 -4.44
C GLY A 30 6.47 -3.87 -4.28
N ALA A 31 5.83 -4.86 -3.65
CA ALA A 31 6.47 -6.12 -3.28
C ALA A 31 6.95 -6.95 -4.48
N ILE A 32 6.32 -6.82 -5.65
CA ILE A 32 6.77 -7.52 -6.87
C ILE A 32 8.19 -7.06 -7.24
N ALA A 33 8.49 -5.78 -7.07
CA ALA A 33 9.81 -5.22 -7.34
C ALA A 33 10.78 -5.35 -6.15
N LEU A 34 10.27 -5.19 -4.91
CA LEU A 34 11.10 -5.00 -3.71
C LEU A 34 11.17 -6.23 -2.81
N GLY A 35 10.26 -7.19 -2.97
CA GLY A 35 10.11 -8.34 -2.08
C GLY A 35 9.10 -8.10 -0.96
N HIS A 36 8.72 -9.21 -0.31
CA HIS A 36 7.74 -9.22 0.78
C HIS A 36 8.27 -10.00 1.98
N PRO A 37 9.20 -9.45 2.78
CA PRO A 37 9.59 -10.06 4.05
C PRO A 37 8.44 -9.87 5.05
N LEU A 38 7.79 -10.96 5.43
CA LEU A 38 6.52 -10.97 6.18
C LEU A 38 6.58 -10.09 7.44
N GLY A 39 7.65 -10.20 8.22
CA GLY A 39 7.80 -9.42 9.45
C GLY A 39 8.13 -7.94 9.25
N ALA A 40 8.48 -7.52 8.03
CA ALA A 40 8.91 -6.16 7.74
C ALA A 40 7.91 -5.36 6.90
N THR A 41 7.04 -6.02 6.14
CA THR A 41 6.18 -5.34 5.16
C THR A 41 5.25 -4.31 5.78
N GLY A 42 4.63 -4.61 6.93
CA GLY A 42 3.75 -3.65 7.61
C GLY A 42 4.47 -2.34 7.95
N ALA A 43 5.67 -2.44 8.52
CA ALA A 43 6.50 -1.27 8.81
C ALA A 43 6.94 -0.55 7.52
N ARG A 44 7.33 -1.32 6.49
CA ARG A 44 7.77 -0.77 5.21
C ARG A 44 6.68 0.06 4.53
N ILE A 45 5.48 -0.51 4.34
CA ILE A 45 4.39 0.18 3.63
C ILE A 45 3.85 1.39 4.43
N THR A 46 3.78 1.26 5.76
CA THR A 46 3.33 2.37 6.61
C THR A 46 4.34 3.51 6.60
N GLY A 47 5.62 3.19 6.76
CA GLY A 47 6.70 4.18 6.70
C GLY A 47 6.81 4.85 5.32
N LYS A 48 6.66 4.06 4.24
CA LYS A 48 6.63 4.59 2.88
C LYS A 48 5.41 5.50 2.66
N ALA A 49 4.24 5.12 3.13
CA ALA A 49 3.04 5.95 3.05
C ALA A 49 3.23 7.30 3.75
N ALA A 50 3.84 7.30 4.95
CA ALA A 50 4.16 8.52 5.67
C ALA A 50 5.19 9.40 4.93
N GLN A 51 6.23 8.79 4.37
CA GLN A 51 7.21 9.51 3.54
C GLN A 51 6.56 10.15 2.31
N LEU A 52 5.68 9.40 1.64
CA LEU A 52 4.97 9.88 0.45
C LEU A 52 4.01 11.02 0.75
N LEU A 53 3.34 11.01 1.91
CA LEU A 53 2.52 12.13 2.35
C LEU A 53 3.30 13.44 2.32
N LYS A 54 4.50 13.42 2.87
CA LYS A 54 5.37 14.59 2.90
C LYS A 54 5.88 14.96 1.50
N ARG A 55 6.39 13.97 0.77
CA ARG A 55 6.98 14.20 -0.57
C ARG A 55 5.97 14.74 -1.57
N GLU A 56 4.78 14.16 -1.60
CA GLU A 56 3.72 14.51 -2.55
C GLU A 56 2.79 15.64 -2.03
N ASN A 57 3.07 16.18 -0.83
CA ASN A 57 2.29 17.23 -0.19
C ASN A 57 0.79 16.86 -0.14
N LYS A 58 0.49 15.68 0.38
CA LYS A 58 -0.87 15.15 0.50
C LYS A 58 -1.28 15.06 1.96
N LYS A 59 -2.60 15.05 2.20
CA LYS A 59 -3.15 15.02 3.55
C LYS A 59 -3.33 13.60 4.10
N PHE A 60 -3.79 12.69 3.26
CA PHE A 60 -4.08 11.30 3.67
C PHE A 60 -3.33 10.29 2.83
N ALA A 61 -2.90 9.21 3.46
CA ALA A 61 -2.40 8.03 2.78
C ALA A 61 -3.04 6.77 3.36
N LEU A 62 -3.18 5.76 2.51
CA LEU A 62 -3.68 4.45 2.86
C LEU A 62 -2.54 3.44 2.70
N ALA A 63 -2.29 2.66 3.74
CA ALA A 63 -1.43 1.49 3.70
C ALA A 63 -2.28 0.25 3.96
N THR A 64 -2.20 -0.75 3.10
CA THR A 64 -3.03 -1.96 3.20
C THR A 64 -2.29 -3.21 2.77
N GLN A 65 -2.60 -4.32 3.43
CA GLN A 65 -2.06 -5.62 3.08
C GLN A 65 -3.02 -6.75 3.48
N CYS A 66 -2.92 -7.89 2.83
CA CYS A 66 -3.53 -9.12 3.29
C CYS A 66 -2.76 -9.66 4.51
N ILE A 67 -3.49 -10.28 5.43
CA ILE A 67 -2.91 -10.87 6.64
C ILE A 67 -2.73 -12.38 6.46
N GLY A 68 -3.61 -13.00 5.71
CA GLY A 68 -3.73 -14.43 5.52
C GLY A 68 -5.13 -14.91 5.92
N LEU A 69 -5.47 -16.15 5.57
CA LEU A 69 -6.77 -16.78 5.89
C LEU A 69 -7.99 -15.93 5.46
N GLY A 70 -7.88 -15.21 4.35
CA GLY A 70 -8.96 -14.36 3.86
C GLY A 70 -9.14 -13.04 4.61
N MET A 71 -8.18 -12.64 5.44
CA MET A 71 -8.19 -11.38 6.20
C MET A 71 -7.31 -10.32 5.55
N GLY A 72 -7.64 -9.07 5.81
CA GLY A 72 -6.83 -7.92 5.41
C GLY A 72 -6.85 -6.83 6.47
N ILE A 73 -5.90 -5.92 6.37
CA ILE A 73 -5.83 -4.73 7.22
C ILE A 73 -5.59 -3.50 6.35
N ALA A 74 -6.21 -2.40 6.76
CA ALA A 74 -6.01 -1.09 6.13
C ALA A 74 -5.79 -0.05 7.21
N THR A 75 -4.80 0.82 7.00
CA THR A 75 -4.46 1.91 7.91
C THR A 75 -4.45 3.21 7.13
N ILE A 76 -5.25 4.17 7.59
CA ILE A 76 -5.23 5.53 7.05
C ILE A 76 -4.35 6.38 7.99
N ILE A 77 -3.42 7.10 7.40
CA ILE A 77 -2.56 8.05 8.12
C ILE A 77 -2.80 9.46 7.58
N GLU A 78 -2.71 10.43 8.47
CA GLU A 78 -2.93 11.84 8.17
C GLU A 78 -1.65 12.64 8.43
N ALA A 79 -1.33 13.56 7.51
CA ALA A 79 -0.27 14.54 7.73
C ALA A 79 -0.75 15.61 8.71
N VAL A 80 0.04 15.87 9.72
CA VAL A 80 -0.25 16.90 10.75
C VAL A 80 0.63 18.12 10.60
#